data_4d348e11d1a0205857a2d500a372f6fd
#
_entry.id   4d348e11d1a0205857a2d500a372f6fd
#
_cell.length_a   1.000
_cell.length_b   1.000
_cell.length_c   1.000
_cell.angle_alpha   90.00
_cell.angle_beta   90.00
_cell.angle_gamma   90.00
#
_symmetry.space_group_name_H-M   'P 1'
#
loop_
_entity.id
_entity.type
_entity.pdbx_description
1 polymer ?
#
loop_
_entity_poly.entity_id
_entity_poly.type
_entity_poly.pdbx_seq_one_letter_code
_entity_poly.pdbx_strand_id
1 'polypeptide(L)'
;MSKAFKILAFQASTVVAGILLMSVVADMARAVPAPPAAAVTIDNFTFKAPVVTIKPGTTVTWTNGDDIPHTVVSKDGVFKSKVLDTGDRFSFTFAKAGQFGYFCSLHPHMTGTVIVKA
;
A
#
# COMPACT_ATOMS: atom_id res chain seq x y z
N MET A 1 -55.79 9.75 59.64
CA MET A 1 -55.35 9.50 59.22
C MET A 1 -54.38 9.43 58.55
N SER A 2 -53.64 9.33 58.35
CA SER A 2 -52.56 9.18 57.77
C SER A 2 -52.24 8.57 56.84
N LYS A 3 -51.76 8.61 56.21
CA LYS A 3 -51.38 7.96 55.29
C LYS A 3 -50.24 7.87 54.92
N ALA A 4 -49.67 7.57 54.85
CA ALA A 4 -48.54 7.18 54.53
C ALA A 4 -48.16 7.11 53.41
N PHE A 5 -47.66 7.21 52.92
CA PHE A 5 -47.27 7.15 51.85
C PHE A 5 -46.10 6.78 51.56
N LYS A 6 -45.69 6.25 51.09
CA LYS A 6 -44.60 5.73 50.73
C LYS A 6 -44.10 5.97 49.62
N ILE A 7 -43.35 6.07 49.36
CA ILE A 7 -42.74 6.23 48.32
C ILE A 7 -41.96 5.52 47.87
N LEU A 8 -41.79 5.17 47.32
CA LEU A 8 -40.97 4.42 46.76
C LEU A 8 -39.96 4.76 46.17
N ALA A 9 -39.34 4.70 46.08
CA ALA A 9 -38.20 4.83 45.68
C ALA A 9 -37.81 4.34 44.70
N PHE A 10 -37.52 4.27 44.07
CA PHE A 10 -37.14 3.81 43.12
C PHE A 10 -36.00 3.90 42.72
N GLN A 11 -35.31 3.53 42.37
CA GLN A 11 -34.16 3.43 41.96
C GLN A 11 -33.81 3.23 40.89
N ALA A 12 -33.37 3.43 40.38
CA ALA A 12 -32.97 3.33 39.37
C ALA A 12 -32.04 2.89 38.92
N SER A 13 -31.50 2.65 38.65
CA SER A 13 -30.66 2.07 38.18
C SER A 13 -29.92 2.05 37.34
N THR A 14 -29.31 2.19 37.03
CA THR A 14 -28.52 1.97 36.46
C THR A 14 -27.89 1.76 35.63
N VAL A 15 -27.52 1.82 34.98
CA VAL A 15 -26.85 1.67 34.24
C VAL A 15 -26.01 1.18 33.70
N VAL A 16 -25.54 1.05 33.27
CA VAL A 16 -24.74 0.38 32.75
C VAL A 16 -24.23 0.62 31.64
N ALA A 17 -24.08 1.13 31.12
CA ALA A 17 -23.64 1.39 30.03
C ALA A 17 -22.37 1.27 29.78
N GLY A 18 -21.60 1.47 29.72
CA GLY A 18 -20.32 1.43 29.52
C GLY A 18 -19.69 0.41 28.93
N ILE A 19 -20.13 -0.61 28.84
CA ILE A 19 -19.48 -1.61 28.47
C ILE A 19 -19.23 -1.78 27.12
N LEU A 20 -19.87 -1.34 26.29
CA LEU A 20 -19.64 -1.54 25.04
C LEU A 20 -18.50 -1.04 24.42
N LEU A 21 -17.86 -0.21 24.78
CA LEU A 21 -16.78 0.29 24.14
C LEU A 21 -15.67 -0.55 24.00
N MET A 22 -15.47 -1.46 24.74
CA MET A 22 -14.33 -2.20 24.71
C MET A 22 -14.12 -3.00 23.50
N SER A 23 -15.06 -3.49 22.90
CA SER A 23 -14.82 -4.38 21.84
C SER A 23 -14.20 -3.76 20.63
N VAL A 24 -14.32 -2.55 20.45
CA VAL A 24 -13.79 -1.94 19.29
C VAL A 24 -12.31 -1.97 19.24
N VAL A 25 -11.70 -1.87 20.35
CA VAL A 25 -10.28 -1.84 20.38
C VAL A 25 -9.68 -3.12 19.94
N ALA A 26 -10.30 -4.18 20.23
CA ALA A 26 -9.76 -5.44 19.89
C ALA A 26 -9.59 -5.64 18.41
N ASP A 27 -10.41 -5.08 17.62
CA ASP A 27 -10.29 -5.26 16.22
C ASP A 27 -9.10 -4.58 15.64
N MET A 28 -8.66 -3.53 16.21
CA MET A 28 -7.54 -2.88 15.69
C MET A 28 -6.30 -3.69 15.85
N ALA A 29 -6.24 -4.49 16.82
CA ALA A 29 -5.08 -5.28 17.05
C ALA A 29 -4.91 -6.36 16.01
N ARG A 30 -5.90 -6.60 15.21
CA ARG A 30 -5.77 -7.61 14.22
C ARG A 30 -5.51 -7.08 12.86
N ALA A 31 -5.13 -5.88 12.73
CA ALA A 31 -4.85 -5.30 11.43
C ALA A 31 -3.81 -6.13 10.71
N VAL A 32 -4.04 -6.40 9.46
CA VAL A 32 -3.11 -7.15 8.63
C VAL A 32 -1.96 -6.24 8.25
N PRO A 33 -0.73 -6.67 8.34
CA PRO A 33 0.40 -5.84 7.92
C PRO A 33 0.29 -5.51 6.43
N ALA A 34 0.81 -4.37 6.06
CA ALA A 34 0.85 -4.00 4.65
C ALA A 34 1.74 -4.96 3.89
N PRO A 35 1.46 -5.24 2.64
CA PRO A 35 2.33 -6.08 1.83
C PRO A 35 3.69 -5.43 1.65
N PRO A 36 4.73 -6.20 1.40
CA PRO A 36 6.05 -5.64 1.16
C PRO A 36 6.04 -4.73 -0.06
N ALA A 37 6.84 -3.69 0.02
CA ALA A 37 6.88 -2.67 -1.02
C ALA A 37 8.32 -2.25 -1.31
N ALA A 38 8.57 -1.86 -2.53
CA ALA A 38 9.84 -1.30 -2.97
C ALA A 38 9.57 -0.13 -3.89
N ALA A 39 10.50 0.79 -3.96
CA ALA A 39 10.33 2.01 -4.72
C ALA A 39 11.50 2.25 -5.67
N VAL A 40 11.21 2.71 -6.86
CA VAL A 40 12.20 3.12 -7.84
C VAL A 40 11.87 4.53 -8.28
N THR A 41 12.82 5.43 -8.22
CA THR A 41 12.64 6.79 -8.69
C THR A 41 13.24 6.91 -10.08
N ILE A 42 12.57 7.59 -10.97
CA ILE A 42 13.09 7.93 -12.29
C ILE A 42 13.60 9.35 -12.21
N ASP A 43 14.85 9.55 -12.50
CA ASP A 43 15.43 10.88 -12.44
C ASP A 43 16.64 10.94 -13.38
N ASN A 44 16.76 12.02 -14.08
CA ASN A 44 17.84 12.25 -15.02
C ASN A 44 18.01 11.08 -16.00
N PHE A 45 16.90 10.70 -16.63
CA PHE A 45 16.85 9.62 -17.62
C PHE A 45 17.39 8.29 -17.07
N THR A 46 17.20 8.03 -15.80
CA THR A 46 17.75 6.85 -15.17
C THR A 46 16.75 6.26 -14.19
N PHE A 47 16.64 4.95 -14.18
CA PHE A 47 15.92 4.27 -13.10
C PHE A 47 16.89 4.18 -11.91
N LYS A 48 16.59 4.90 -10.84
CA LYS A 48 17.44 4.87 -9.65
C LYS A 48 17.16 3.61 -8.90
N ALA A 49 18.19 2.87 -8.60
CA ALA A 49 18.20 1.49 -8.26
C ALA A 49 17.90 0.68 -9.53
N PRO A 50 18.87 0.61 -10.42
CA PRO A 50 18.67 -0.10 -11.70
C PRO A 50 18.45 -1.60 -11.52
N VAL A 51 18.83 -2.16 -10.39
CA VAL A 51 18.52 -3.54 -10.06
C VAL A 51 17.90 -3.58 -8.68
N VAL A 52 16.71 -4.13 -8.58
CA VAL A 52 15.99 -4.24 -7.32
C VAL A 52 15.71 -5.71 -7.07
N THR A 53 16.10 -6.21 -5.91
CA THR A 53 15.81 -7.60 -5.53
C THR A 53 14.71 -7.62 -4.49
N ILE A 54 13.67 -8.37 -4.76
CA ILE A 54 12.48 -8.41 -3.92
C ILE A 54 12.02 -9.84 -3.72
N LYS A 55 11.12 -10.04 -2.78
CA LYS A 55 10.48 -11.33 -2.56
C LYS A 55 9.18 -11.40 -3.35
N PRO A 56 8.70 -12.60 -3.67
CA PRO A 56 7.40 -12.73 -4.32
C PRO A 56 6.30 -12.08 -3.47
N GLY A 57 5.38 -11.44 -4.11
CA GLY A 57 4.30 -10.70 -3.44
C GLY A 57 4.61 -9.24 -3.18
N THR A 58 5.81 -8.79 -3.51
CA THR A 58 6.20 -7.39 -3.31
C THR A 58 5.64 -6.52 -4.42
N THR A 59 5.17 -5.35 -4.06
CA THR A 59 4.73 -4.34 -5.01
C THR A 59 5.85 -3.33 -5.21
N VAL A 60 6.25 -3.12 -6.45
CA VAL A 60 7.24 -2.11 -6.81
C VAL A 60 6.49 -0.91 -7.37
N THR A 61 6.84 0.27 -6.91
CA THR A 61 6.28 1.51 -7.41
C THR A 61 7.38 2.37 -8.02
N TRP A 62 7.18 2.75 -9.27
CA TRP A 62 8.07 3.68 -9.97
C TRP A 62 7.44 5.06 -9.93
N THR A 63 8.22 6.07 -9.59
CA THR A 63 7.75 7.46 -9.57
C THR A 63 8.64 8.27 -10.51
N ASN A 64 8.03 8.99 -11.43
CA ASN A 64 8.79 9.85 -12.32
C ASN A 64 9.12 11.17 -11.62
N GLY A 65 10.38 11.34 -11.27
CA GLY A 65 10.88 12.58 -10.69
C GLY A 65 11.51 13.52 -11.71
N ASP A 66 11.55 13.12 -12.98
CA ASP A 66 12.08 13.97 -14.04
C ASP A 66 11.03 14.97 -14.51
N ASP A 67 11.47 16.00 -15.18
CA ASP A 67 10.57 16.97 -15.80
C ASP A 67 10.24 16.58 -17.25
N ILE A 68 10.53 15.35 -17.63
CA ILE A 68 10.25 14.79 -18.93
C ILE A 68 9.45 13.51 -18.75
N PRO A 69 8.56 13.17 -19.67
CA PRO A 69 7.77 11.93 -19.55
C PRO A 69 8.61 10.69 -19.74
N HIS A 70 8.24 9.64 -19.04
CA HIS A 70 8.88 8.32 -19.13
C HIS A 70 7.81 7.22 -19.10
N THR A 71 8.19 6.00 -19.41
CA THR A 71 7.35 4.82 -19.29
C THR A 71 8.13 3.71 -18.59
N VAL A 72 7.42 2.71 -18.10
CA VAL A 72 8.01 1.51 -17.53
C VAL A 72 7.40 0.33 -18.26
N VAL A 73 8.18 -0.33 -19.07
CA VAL A 73 7.68 -1.39 -19.94
C VAL A 73 8.53 -2.64 -19.78
N SER A 74 7.91 -3.74 -19.43
CA SER A 74 8.58 -5.02 -19.30
C SER A 74 9.02 -5.55 -20.65
N LYS A 75 10.23 -6.08 -20.72
CA LYS A 75 10.73 -6.66 -21.96
C LYS A 75 9.93 -7.90 -22.37
N ASP A 76 9.35 -8.59 -21.40
CA ASP A 76 8.61 -9.80 -21.66
C ASP A 76 7.10 -9.60 -21.68
N GLY A 77 6.64 -8.38 -21.67
CA GLY A 77 5.22 -8.10 -21.75
C GLY A 77 4.44 -8.38 -20.46
N VAL A 78 5.11 -8.47 -19.34
CA VAL A 78 4.46 -8.77 -18.07
C VAL A 78 3.76 -7.54 -17.51
N PHE A 79 4.34 -6.37 -17.71
CA PHE A 79 3.72 -5.11 -17.27
C PHE A 79 4.05 -3.98 -18.23
N LYS A 80 3.23 -2.98 -18.22
CA LYS A 80 3.41 -1.82 -19.06
C LYS A 80 2.68 -0.63 -18.47
N SER A 81 3.39 0.44 -18.18
CA SER A 81 2.76 1.65 -17.71
C SER A 81 2.23 2.46 -18.87
N LYS A 82 1.36 3.40 -18.59
CA LYS A 82 1.09 4.48 -19.52
C LYS A 82 2.24 5.46 -19.41
N VAL A 83 2.19 6.53 -20.16
CA VAL A 83 3.18 7.59 -20.05
C VAL A 83 3.05 8.24 -18.68
N LEU A 84 4.17 8.37 -17.98
CA LEU A 84 4.23 8.97 -16.67
C LEU A 84 4.80 10.37 -16.80
N ASP A 85 4.01 11.37 -16.47
CA ASP A 85 4.48 12.74 -16.39
C ASP A 85 5.14 12.97 -15.04
N THR A 86 5.70 14.12 -14.82
CA THR A 86 6.39 14.44 -13.57
C THR A 86 5.45 14.20 -12.36
N GLY A 87 5.90 13.39 -11.44
CA GLY A 87 5.14 13.05 -10.25
C GLY A 87 4.23 11.85 -10.40
N ASP A 88 4.01 11.37 -11.62
CA ASP A 88 3.16 10.21 -11.82
C ASP A 88 3.83 8.93 -11.37
N ARG A 89 3.02 7.94 -11.04
CA ARG A 89 3.49 6.66 -10.52
C ARG A 89 2.88 5.50 -11.26
N PHE A 90 3.61 4.41 -11.25
CA PHE A 90 3.14 3.13 -11.74
C PHE A 90 3.55 2.05 -10.75
N SER A 91 2.67 1.14 -10.43
CA SER A 91 2.96 0.05 -9.50
C SER A 91 2.63 -1.28 -10.13
N PHE A 92 3.41 -2.29 -9.78
CA PHE A 92 3.14 -3.65 -10.21
C PHE A 92 3.53 -4.62 -9.08
N THR A 93 2.70 -5.61 -8.83
CA THR A 93 2.96 -6.63 -7.80
C THR A 93 3.52 -7.88 -8.44
N PHE A 94 4.70 -8.31 -7.99
CA PHE A 94 5.41 -9.43 -8.56
C PHE A 94 5.10 -10.71 -7.77
N ALA A 95 4.25 -11.54 -8.29
CA ALA A 95 3.85 -12.77 -7.62
C ALA A 95 4.80 -13.92 -7.86
N LYS A 96 5.54 -13.91 -8.96
CA LYS A 96 6.38 -15.05 -9.36
C LYS A 96 7.84 -14.74 -9.27
N ALA A 97 8.64 -15.71 -8.90
CA ALA A 97 10.09 -15.58 -8.92
C ALA A 97 10.58 -15.47 -10.36
N GLY A 98 11.67 -14.78 -10.57
CA GLY A 98 12.28 -14.61 -11.87
C GLY A 98 13.03 -13.30 -11.99
N GLN A 99 13.53 -13.03 -13.17
CA GLN A 99 14.17 -11.76 -13.50
C GLN A 99 13.32 -11.05 -14.53
N PHE A 100 13.00 -9.81 -14.26
CA PHE A 100 12.12 -9.04 -15.12
C PHE A 100 12.83 -7.77 -15.56
N GLY A 101 13.37 -7.79 -16.76
CA GLY A 101 13.99 -6.62 -17.36
C GLY A 101 12.93 -5.66 -17.89
N TYR A 102 13.19 -4.37 -17.77
CA TYR A 102 12.27 -3.37 -18.26
C TYR A 102 13.02 -2.17 -18.83
N PHE A 103 12.31 -1.31 -19.49
CA PHE A 103 12.90 -0.16 -20.15
C PHE A 103 11.88 0.96 -20.32
N CYS A 104 12.36 2.13 -20.68
CA CYS A 104 11.50 3.24 -21.04
C CYS A 104 11.30 3.23 -22.54
N SER A 105 10.07 3.15 -23.01
CA SER A 105 9.80 3.11 -24.45
C SER A 105 10.09 4.41 -25.16
N LEU A 106 10.15 5.53 -24.44
CA LEU A 106 10.47 6.82 -25.01
C LEU A 106 11.98 7.05 -25.05
N HIS A 107 12.73 6.34 -24.22
CA HIS A 107 14.17 6.46 -24.13
C HIS A 107 14.75 5.06 -23.94
N PRO A 108 14.85 4.27 -25.00
CA PRO A 108 15.11 2.82 -24.86
C PRO A 108 16.42 2.42 -24.18
N HIS A 109 17.35 3.35 -24.03
CA HIS A 109 18.58 3.03 -23.33
C HIS A 109 18.39 3.06 -21.80
N MET A 110 17.30 3.61 -21.33
CA MET A 110 16.96 3.55 -19.90
C MET A 110 16.44 2.18 -19.60
N THR A 111 17.17 1.42 -18.82
CA THR A 111 16.79 0.05 -18.50
C THR A 111 16.92 -0.23 -17.02
N GLY A 112 16.20 -1.20 -16.56
CA GLY A 112 16.28 -1.68 -15.17
C GLY A 112 15.90 -3.15 -15.09
N THR A 113 16.05 -3.73 -13.94
CA THR A 113 15.72 -5.14 -13.71
C THR A 113 15.15 -5.31 -12.30
N VAL A 114 14.09 -6.07 -12.21
CA VAL A 114 13.56 -6.53 -10.92
C VAL A 114 13.88 -8.01 -10.80
N ILE A 115 14.57 -8.39 -9.73
CA ILE A 115 14.86 -9.77 -9.45
C ILE A 115 13.93 -10.21 -8.32
N VAL A 116 13.12 -11.19 -8.57
CA VAL A 116 12.18 -11.71 -7.59
C VAL A 116 12.67 -13.08 -7.15
N LYS A 117 13.03 -13.22 -5.89
CA LYS A 117 13.48 -14.49 -5.39
C LYS A 117 13.05 -14.73 -3.95
N ALA A 118 12.73 -15.95 -3.67
CA ALA A 118 12.21 -16.34 -2.37
C ALA A 118 13.29 -16.27 -1.27
#